data_0f82848221f6f048c704a7a85013c073
#
_entry.id   0f82848221f6f048c704a7a85013c073
#
_cell.length_a   1.000
_cell.length_b   1.000
_cell.length_c   1.000
_cell.angle_alpha   90.00
_cell.angle_beta   90.00
_cell.angle_gamma   90.00
#
_symmetry.space_group_name_H-M   'P 1'
#
loop_
_entity.id
_entity.type
_entity.pdbx_description
1 polymer ?
#
loop_
_entity_poly.entity_id
_entity_poly.type
_entity_poly.pdbx_seq_one_letter_code
_entity_poly.pdbx_strand_id
1 'polypeptide(L)'
;MEAFFKTHKYLVEHLYSPVRRGLMDEINWEDRLIGVKGSRGVGKTTFLLDYAREYFGADNKECLYINLNHFYFTERTLVDFAAEFRAKGGKVLLIDQVFKYSNWSRELRYCYDNFEDLKIVFSGSSVMRLKEENPDLSGKVVSYNLRGFSFREFLNLMSGNQFPAYTFDEVLENHQEIAKRICSVVRPMAYFQDYLHHGFYPFFLEKRNFSENLLKTMNMMLEVDVLYIKQIEQSYLPKLRKLLYLLATSAPCTPNVSQLSKDIETSRATVMNYIKYLTD
;
A
#
# COMPACT_ATOMS: atom_id res chain seq x y z
N MET A 1 21.56 -13.01 8.63
CA MET A 1 20.39 -13.80 8.24
C MET A 1 19.54 -14.28 9.42
N GLU A 2 20.12 -14.93 10.45
CA GLU A 2 19.32 -15.49 11.58
C GLU A 2 18.47 -14.45 12.32
N ALA A 3 19.00 -13.26 12.56
CA ALA A 3 18.24 -12.17 13.20
C ALA A 3 17.00 -11.77 12.38
N PHE A 4 17.09 -11.79 11.04
CA PHE A 4 15.94 -11.48 10.18
C PHE A 4 14.87 -12.56 10.25
N PHE A 5 15.25 -13.85 10.33
CA PHE A 5 14.29 -14.93 10.55
C PHE A 5 13.60 -14.83 11.91
N LYS A 6 14.33 -14.48 12.97
CA LYS A 6 13.72 -14.23 14.30
C LYS A 6 12.71 -13.07 14.26
N THR A 7 13.07 -11.99 13.60
CA THR A 7 12.15 -10.84 13.42
C THR A 7 10.94 -11.23 12.58
N HIS A 8 11.13 -11.92 11.45
CA HIS A 8 10.05 -12.41 10.61
C HIS A 8 9.06 -13.26 11.41
N LYS A 9 9.58 -14.30 12.11
CA LYS A 9 8.78 -15.19 12.95
C LYS A 9 7.96 -14.38 13.96
N TYR A 10 8.61 -13.51 14.72
CA TYR A 10 7.93 -12.68 15.71
C TYR A 10 6.81 -11.84 15.09
N LEU A 11 7.07 -11.18 13.96
CA LEU A 11 6.06 -10.34 13.29
C LEU A 11 4.88 -11.15 12.77
N VAL A 12 5.11 -12.34 12.22
CA VAL A 12 4.05 -13.21 11.70
C VAL A 12 3.20 -13.79 12.83
N GLU A 13 3.83 -14.24 13.94
CA GLU A 13 3.13 -14.79 15.11
C GLU A 13 2.27 -13.77 15.84
N HIS A 14 2.73 -12.50 15.90
CA HIS A 14 2.03 -11.43 16.62
C HIS A 14 1.20 -10.53 15.70
N LEU A 15 0.99 -10.95 14.46
CA LEU A 15 0.25 -10.16 13.47
C LEU A 15 -1.24 -10.09 13.82
N TYR A 16 -1.71 -8.89 14.11
CA TYR A 16 -3.14 -8.61 14.21
C TYR A 16 -3.68 -8.12 12.87
N SER A 17 -4.33 -9.00 12.15
CA SER A 17 -5.00 -8.72 10.88
C SER A 17 -6.36 -9.41 10.85
N PRO A 18 -7.41 -8.71 11.32
CA PRO A 18 -8.77 -9.29 11.40
C PRO A 18 -9.48 -9.30 10.05
N VAL A 19 -8.92 -8.66 9.03
CA VAL A 19 -9.53 -8.55 7.69
C VAL A 19 -8.58 -9.11 6.65
N ARG A 20 -8.98 -10.22 6.03
CA ARG A 20 -8.29 -10.69 4.82
C ARG A 20 -8.62 -9.76 3.66
N ARG A 21 -7.61 -9.18 3.05
CA ARG A 21 -7.77 -8.19 1.98
C ARG A 21 -8.12 -8.87 0.65
N GLY A 22 -9.11 -8.31 -0.04
CA GLY A 22 -9.54 -8.83 -1.35
C GLY A 22 -8.42 -8.90 -2.38
N LEU A 23 -7.46 -7.98 -2.33
CA LEU A 23 -6.28 -8.00 -3.19
C LEU A 23 -5.47 -9.31 -3.10
N MET A 24 -5.56 -10.07 -1.99
CA MET A 24 -4.89 -11.36 -1.84
C MET A 24 -5.34 -12.38 -2.89
N ASP A 25 -6.61 -12.29 -3.32
CA ASP A 25 -7.20 -13.16 -4.35
C ASP A 25 -7.01 -12.61 -5.79
N GLU A 26 -6.72 -11.31 -5.92
CA GLU A 26 -6.54 -10.65 -7.22
C GLU A 26 -5.11 -10.79 -7.77
N ILE A 27 -4.13 -10.97 -6.89
CA ILE A 27 -2.72 -11.09 -7.27
C ILE A 27 -2.46 -12.44 -7.92
N ASN A 28 -1.85 -12.42 -9.11
CA ASN A 28 -1.25 -13.61 -9.67
C ASN A 28 0.08 -13.93 -8.95
N TRP A 29 0.02 -14.81 -7.98
CA TRP A 29 1.19 -15.19 -7.17
C TRP A 29 2.22 -16.04 -7.92
N GLU A 30 1.99 -16.41 -9.19
CA GLU A 30 2.99 -17.06 -10.03
C GLU A 30 4.03 -16.07 -10.59
N ASP A 31 3.71 -14.79 -10.60
CA ASP A 31 4.65 -13.76 -11.02
C ASP A 31 5.87 -13.70 -10.09
N ARG A 32 7.08 -13.56 -10.67
CA ARG A 32 8.33 -13.58 -9.91
C ARG A 32 8.71 -12.25 -9.27
N LEU A 33 8.22 -11.13 -9.82
CA LEU A 33 8.48 -9.79 -9.28
C LEU A 33 7.17 -9.02 -9.16
N ILE A 34 6.65 -8.94 -7.95
CA ILE A 34 5.37 -8.33 -7.63
C ILE A 34 5.59 -7.06 -6.79
N GLY A 35 5.04 -5.95 -7.27
CA GLY A 35 5.05 -4.67 -6.55
C GLY A 35 3.69 -4.33 -5.95
N VAL A 36 3.59 -4.23 -4.63
CA VAL A 36 2.38 -3.80 -3.92
C VAL A 36 2.51 -2.33 -3.53
N LYS A 37 1.87 -1.46 -4.30
CA LYS A 37 1.81 -0.01 -4.03
C LYS A 37 0.63 0.34 -3.15
N GLY A 38 0.70 1.49 -2.53
CA GLY A 38 -0.43 2.06 -1.79
C GLY A 38 -0.02 3.22 -0.91
N SER A 39 -0.97 4.06 -0.54
CA SER A 39 -0.71 5.19 0.35
C SER A 39 -0.23 4.72 1.74
N ARG A 40 0.34 5.62 2.49
CA ARG A 40 0.75 5.34 3.87
C ARG A 40 -0.48 5.02 4.73
N GLY A 41 -0.36 4.02 5.61
CA GLY A 41 -1.44 3.65 6.53
C GLY A 41 -2.47 2.67 5.99
N VAL A 42 -2.43 2.24 4.70
CA VAL A 42 -3.39 1.28 4.13
C VAL A 42 -3.10 -0.18 4.49
N GLY A 43 -2.00 -0.46 5.21
CA GLY A 43 -1.69 -1.81 5.70
C GLY A 43 -0.79 -2.64 4.79
N LYS A 44 0.12 -2.05 3.99
CA LYS A 44 1.04 -2.80 3.11
C LYS A 44 1.92 -3.80 3.85
N THR A 45 2.52 -3.38 4.96
CA THR A 45 3.33 -4.26 5.83
C THR A 45 2.52 -5.45 6.33
N THR A 46 1.31 -5.18 6.84
CA THR A 46 0.35 -6.19 7.29
C THR A 46 0.01 -7.17 6.16
N PHE A 47 -0.23 -6.65 4.95
CA PHE A 47 -0.55 -7.45 3.77
C PHE A 47 0.58 -8.42 3.39
N LEU A 48 1.84 -7.97 3.41
CA LEU A 48 3.00 -8.85 3.17
C LEU A 48 3.14 -9.92 4.25
N LEU A 49 2.93 -9.57 5.51
CA LEU A 49 2.98 -10.52 6.61
C LEU A 49 1.79 -11.49 6.60
N ASP A 50 0.59 -11.04 6.18
CA ASP A 50 -0.56 -11.91 5.96
C ASP A 50 -0.29 -12.97 4.89
N TYR A 51 0.33 -12.57 3.79
CA TYR A 51 0.78 -13.50 2.76
C TYR A 51 1.74 -14.55 3.33
N ALA A 52 2.76 -14.10 4.10
CA ALA A 52 3.68 -15.04 4.74
C ALA A 52 2.95 -15.99 5.68
N ARG A 53 2.03 -15.50 6.51
CA ARG A 53 1.25 -16.30 7.46
C ARG A 53 0.36 -17.33 6.76
N GLU A 54 -0.34 -16.92 5.70
CA GLU A 54 -1.33 -17.74 5.00
C GLU A 54 -0.67 -18.87 4.19
N TYR A 55 0.43 -18.54 3.48
CA TYR A 55 1.03 -19.48 2.52
C TYR A 55 2.24 -20.27 3.07
N PHE A 56 2.90 -19.77 4.11
CA PHE A 56 4.14 -20.36 4.63
C PHE A 56 4.09 -20.65 6.12
N GLY A 57 3.37 -19.86 6.91
CA GLY A 57 3.46 -19.89 8.36
C GLY A 57 4.74 -19.22 8.90
N ALA A 58 4.83 -19.09 10.23
CA ALA A 58 5.88 -18.30 10.89
C ALA A 58 7.26 -18.98 10.92
N ASP A 59 7.31 -20.31 10.85
CA ASP A 59 8.55 -21.11 11.01
C ASP A 59 9.20 -21.51 9.68
N ASN A 60 8.53 -21.27 8.55
CA ASN A 60 9.03 -21.67 7.25
C ASN A 60 10.17 -20.75 6.80
N LYS A 61 11.32 -21.36 6.48
CA LYS A 61 12.53 -20.64 6.05
C LYS A 61 12.59 -20.35 4.54
N GLU A 62 11.61 -20.83 3.78
CA GLU A 62 11.53 -20.54 2.35
C GLU A 62 10.97 -19.12 2.07
N CYS A 63 10.28 -18.53 3.05
CA CYS A 63 9.76 -17.17 2.97
C CYS A 63 10.40 -16.27 4.04
N LEU A 64 10.84 -15.08 3.65
CA LEU A 64 11.45 -14.13 4.58
C LEU A 64 10.96 -12.70 4.31
N TYR A 65 10.46 -12.05 5.37
CA TYR A 65 10.15 -10.61 5.36
C TYR A 65 11.36 -9.80 5.81
N ILE A 66 11.67 -8.75 5.07
CA ILE A 66 12.71 -7.76 5.41
C ILE A 66 12.19 -6.34 5.18
N ASN A 67 12.76 -5.38 5.90
CA ASN A 67 12.52 -3.96 5.71
C ASN A 67 13.81 -3.27 5.28
N LEU A 68 13.80 -2.63 4.10
CA LEU A 68 15.00 -1.97 3.56
C LEU A 68 15.37 -0.66 4.27
N ASN A 69 14.54 -0.18 5.21
CA ASN A 69 14.92 0.91 6.10
C ASN A 69 15.82 0.44 7.29
N HIS A 70 16.16 -0.83 7.36
CA HIS A 70 17.02 -1.38 8.39
C HIS A 70 18.49 -1.00 8.15
N PHE A 71 19.22 -0.58 9.19
CA PHE A 71 20.63 -0.15 9.10
C PHE A 71 21.58 -1.20 8.51
N TYR A 72 21.23 -2.47 8.51
CA TYR A 72 21.98 -3.53 7.86
C TYR A 72 22.24 -3.22 6.36
N PHE A 73 21.30 -2.58 5.69
CA PHE A 73 21.39 -2.24 4.27
C PHE A 73 22.18 -0.94 3.99
N THR A 74 22.78 -0.33 5.00
CA THR A 74 23.81 0.72 4.81
C THR A 74 25.18 0.13 4.46
N GLU A 75 25.45 -1.11 4.88
CA GLU A 75 26.72 -1.80 4.69
C GLU A 75 26.64 -2.96 3.69
N ARG A 76 25.46 -3.51 3.48
CA ARG A 76 25.23 -4.66 2.61
C ARG A 76 24.20 -4.37 1.54
N THR A 77 24.44 -4.88 0.34
CA THR A 77 23.49 -4.75 -0.78
C THR A 77 22.31 -5.71 -0.64
N LEU A 78 21.19 -5.35 -1.27
CA LEU A 78 20.04 -6.26 -1.38
C LEU A 78 20.41 -7.51 -2.20
N VAL A 79 21.26 -7.37 -3.21
CA VAL A 79 21.74 -8.48 -4.06
C VAL A 79 22.49 -9.52 -3.21
N ASP A 80 23.45 -9.07 -2.38
CA ASP A 80 24.21 -9.98 -1.51
C ASP A 80 23.30 -10.69 -0.51
N PHE A 81 22.33 -9.94 0.04
CA PHE A 81 21.34 -10.51 0.96
C PHE A 81 20.48 -11.58 0.28
N ALA A 82 19.96 -11.28 -0.91
CA ALA A 82 19.12 -12.21 -1.69
C ALA A 82 19.92 -13.46 -2.11
N ALA A 83 21.20 -13.30 -2.50
CA ALA A 83 22.06 -14.45 -2.81
C ALA A 83 22.30 -15.36 -1.58
N GLU A 84 22.58 -14.75 -0.40
CA GLU A 84 22.72 -15.50 0.84
C GLU A 84 21.43 -16.21 1.24
N PHE A 85 20.27 -15.57 1.07
CA PHE A 85 18.97 -16.14 1.36
C PHE A 85 18.68 -17.36 0.48
N ARG A 86 18.90 -17.25 -0.84
CA ARG A 86 18.78 -18.38 -1.79
C ARG A 86 19.70 -19.55 -1.43
N ALA A 87 20.96 -19.27 -1.12
CA ALA A 87 21.93 -20.31 -0.74
C ALA A 87 21.50 -21.11 0.49
N LYS A 88 20.60 -20.55 1.32
CA LYS A 88 19.99 -21.22 2.49
C LYS A 88 18.63 -21.86 2.20
N GLY A 89 18.24 -21.96 0.93
CA GLY A 89 16.97 -22.55 0.51
C GLY A 89 15.78 -21.61 0.49
N GLY A 90 16.02 -20.31 0.58
CA GLY A 90 14.97 -19.27 0.47
C GLY A 90 14.39 -19.19 -0.94
N LYS A 91 13.07 -19.08 -1.04
CA LYS A 91 12.31 -19.01 -2.31
C LYS A 91 11.53 -17.73 -2.49
N VAL A 92 11.02 -17.14 -1.41
CA VAL A 92 10.19 -15.92 -1.46
C VAL A 92 10.72 -14.86 -0.53
N LEU A 93 11.10 -13.71 -1.10
CA LEU A 93 11.59 -12.56 -0.35
C LEU A 93 10.52 -11.45 -0.35
N LEU A 94 10.00 -11.12 0.83
CA LEU A 94 9.06 -10.05 1.05
C LEU A 94 9.81 -8.81 1.50
N ILE A 95 9.80 -7.76 0.68
CA ILE A 95 10.62 -6.56 0.89
C ILE A 95 9.71 -5.37 1.17
N ASP A 96 9.81 -4.80 2.37
CA ASP A 96 9.03 -3.63 2.74
C ASP A 96 9.84 -2.33 2.62
N GLN A 97 9.15 -1.24 2.29
CA GLN A 97 9.68 0.12 2.19
C GLN A 97 10.87 0.29 1.23
N VAL A 98 10.80 -0.33 0.05
CA VAL A 98 11.90 -0.33 -0.93
C VAL A 98 12.43 1.07 -1.26
N PHE A 99 11.59 2.10 -1.27
CA PHE A 99 11.97 3.48 -1.60
C PHE A 99 12.96 4.12 -0.60
N LYS A 100 13.18 3.49 0.56
CA LYS A 100 14.18 3.94 1.54
C LYS A 100 15.60 3.53 1.18
N TYR A 101 15.76 2.66 0.20
CA TYR A 101 17.04 2.18 -0.29
C TYR A 101 17.32 2.74 -1.70
N SER A 102 18.40 3.50 -1.87
CA SER A 102 18.66 4.28 -3.09
C SER A 102 18.75 3.45 -4.38
N ASN A 103 19.36 2.27 -4.30
CA ASN A 103 19.60 1.40 -5.47
C ASN A 103 18.52 0.32 -5.66
N TRP A 104 17.38 0.43 -4.97
CA TRP A 104 16.35 -0.61 -4.90
C TRP A 104 15.93 -1.15 -6.27
N SER A 105 15.66 -0.29 -7.26
CA SER A 105 15.14 -0.72 -8.57
C SER A 105 16.17 -1.50 -9.38
N ARG A 106 17.40 -1.01 -9.40
CA ARG A 106 18.53 -1.66 -10.10
C ARG A 106 18.83 -3.03 -9.48
N GLU A 107 18.84 -3.11 -8.16
CA GLU A 107 19.14 -4.36 -7.47
C GLU A 107 17.99 -5.37 -7.54
N LEU A 108 16.72 -4.93 -7.51
CA LEU A 108 15.58 -5.79 -7.80
C LEU A 108 15.63 -6.34 -9.23
N ARG A 109 15.99 -5.49 -10.19
CA ARG A 109 16.20 -5.93 -11.57
C ARG A 109 17.29 -6.99 -11.67
N TYR A 110 18.44 -6.74 -11.03
CA TYR A 110 19.53 -7.70 -10.99
C TYR A 110 19.09 -9.05 -10.40
N CYS A 111 18.39 -9.03 -9.28
CA CYS A 111 17.85 -10.25 -8.67
C CYS A 111 16.87 -10.98 -9.61
N TYR A 112 15.99 -10.24 -10.28
CA TYR A 112 15.05 -10.82 -11.24
C TYR A 112 15.75 -11.51 -12.41
N ASP A 113 16.80 -10.90 -12.96
CA ASP A 113 17.50 -11.42 -14.14
C ASP A 113 18.44 -12.59 -13.80
N ASN A 114 19.00 -12.65 -12.57
CA ASN A 114 20.04 -13.61 -12.19
C ASN A 114 19.57 -14.69 -11.19
N PHE A 115 18.41 -14.53 -10.55
CA PHE A 115 17.90 -15.45 -9.54
C PHE A 115 16.54 -15.99 -9.96
N GLU A 116 16.51 -16.91 -10.94
CA GLU A 116 15.28 -17.42 -11.56
C GLU A 116 14.35 -18.15 -10.57
N ASP A 117 14.93 -18.79 -9.56
CA ASP A 117 14.25 -19.52 -8.50
C ASP A 117 13.75 -18.65 -7.34
N LEU A 118 14.04 -17.34 -7.35
CA LEU A 118 13.63 -16.41 -6.32
C LEU A 118 12.41 -15.57 -6.76
N LYS A 119 11.34 -15.65 -5.99
CA LYS A 119 10.20 -14.75 -6.06
C LYS A 119 10.41 -13.57 -5.13
N ILE A 120 10.15 -12.36 -5.61
CA ILE A 120 10.24 -11.14 -4.82
C ILE A 120 8.89 -10.42 -4.83
N VAL A 121 8.37 -10.16 -3.64
CA VAL A 121 7.20 -9.31 -3.45
C VAL A 121 7.62 -8.10 -2.64
N PHE A 122 7.45 -6.91 -3.18
CA PHE A 122 7.90 -5.71 -2.49
C PHE A 122 6.80 -4.67 -2.30
N SER A 123 6.89 -3.90 -1.24
CA SER A 123 5.99 -2.78 -0.99
C SER A 123 6.62 -1.43 -1.30
N GLY A 124 5.79 -0.54 -1.84
CA GLY A 124 6.17 0.83 -2.14
C GLY A 124 5.08 1.85 -1.84
N SER A 125 5.45 3.13 -1.84
CA SER A 125 4.47 4.22 -1.76
C SER A 125 3.63 4.28 -3.05
N SER A 126 2.40 4.79 -2.96
CA SER A 126 1.55 5.08 -4.13
C SER A 126 2.22 6.04 -5.12
N VAL A 127 3.02 6.95 -4.61
CA VAL A 127 3.77 7.96 -5.39
C VAL A 127 4.86 7.34 -6.27
N MET A 128 5.25 6.08 -6.00
CA MET A 128 6.24 5.37 -6.80
C MET A 128 5.66 4.93 -8.15
N ARG A 129 6.32 5.30 -9.22
CA ARG A 129 5.98 4.85 -10.56
C ARG A 129 6.82 3.64 -10.91
N LEU A 130 6.17 2.47 -10.99
CA LEU A 130 6.86 1.20 -11.16
C LEU A 130 6.95 0.74 -12.63
N LYS A 131 6.04 1.18 -13.49
CA LYS A 131 5.93 0.63 -14.84
C LYS A 131 6.59 1.51 -15.92
N GLU A 132 6.20 2.77 -16.02
CA GLU A 132 6.55 3.61 -17.18
C GLU A 132 7.73 4.54 -16.94
N GLU A 133 8.00 4.91 -15.70
CA GLU A 133 9.03 5.89 -15.35
C GLU A 133 10.23 5.25 -14.62
N ASN A 134 10.22 3.94 -14.40
CA ASN A 134 11.37 3.21 -13.89
C ASN A 134 11.93 2.28 -14.96
N PRO A 135 12.97 2.70 -15.67
CA PRO A 135 13.55 1.90 -16.78
C PRO A 135 14.10 0.55 -16.29
N ASP A 136 14.54 0.45 -15.04
CA ASP A 136 15.08 -0.79 -14.50
C ASP A 136 14.01 -1.89 -14.37
N LEU A 137 12.78 -1.53 -14.04
CA LEU A 137 11.70 -2.48 -13.76
C LEU A 137 10.66 -2.61 -14.88
N SER A 138 10.80 -1.80 -15.95
CA SER A 138 9.85 -1.82 -17.07
C SER A 138 9.76 -3.21 -17.70
N GLY A 139 8.52 -3.71 -17.88
CA GLY A 139 8.25 -5.01 -18.47
C GLY A 139 8.61 -6.23 -17.59
N LYS A 140 9.05 -6.03 -16.34
CA LYS A 140 9.46 -7.11 -15.41
C LYS A 140 8.58 -7.17 -14.16
N VAL A 141 8.16 -6.02 -13.65
CA VAL A 141 7.31 -5.95 -12.47
C VAL A 141 5.83 -5.98 -12.82
N VAL A 142 5.07 -6.79 -12.11
CA VAL A 142 3.61 -6.70 -12.06
C VAL A 142 3.23 -5.93 -10.81
N SER A 143 2.52 -4.81 -10.98
CA SER A 143 2.21 -3.93 -9.85
C SER A 143 0.72 -3.89 -9.55
N TYR A 144 0.40 -4.01 -8.27
CA TYR A 144 -0.94 -3.95 -7.72
C TYR A 144 -1.07 -2.77 -6.75
N ASN A 145 -2.27 -2.24 -6.63
CA ASN A 145 -2.52 -1.09 -5.74
C ASN A 145 -3.37 -1.51 -4.55
N LEU A 146 -2.75 -1.61 -3.38
CA LEU A 146 -3.46 -1.83 -2.11
C LEU A 146 -4.06 -0.50 -1.65
N ARG A 147 -5.38 -0.42 -1.66
CA ARG A 147 -6.15 0.72 -1.15
C ARG A 147 -6.45 0.54 0.33
N GLY A 148 -7.06 1.53 0.98
CA GLY A 148 -7.67 1.38 2.29
C GLY A 148 -8.78 0.31 2.28
N PHE A 149 -9.43 0.08 3.41
CA PHE A 149 -10.57 -0.84 3.44
C PHE A 149 -11.68 -0.37 2.50
N SER A 150 -12.23 -1.30 1.72
CA SER A 150 -13.51 -1.08 1.05
C SER A 150 -14.63 -1.05 2.09
N PHE A 151 -15.77 -0.46 1.74
CA PHE A 151 -16.94 -0.51 2.63
C PHE A 151 -17.37 -1.94 2.95
N ARG A 152 -17.23 -2.88 2.02
CA ARG A 152 -17.51 -4.30 2.24
C ARG A 152 -16.56 -4.91 3.28
N GLU A 153 -15.24 -4.67 3.19
CA GLU A 153 -14.26 -5.15 4.16
C GLU A 153 -14.54 -4.56 5.56
N PHE A 154 -14.84 -3.25 5.62
CA PHE A 154 -15.23 -2.60 6.86
C PHE A 154 -16.54 -3.15 7.44
N LEU A 155 -17.59 -3.34 6.61
CA LEU A 155 -18.85 -3.89 7.02
C LEU A 155 -18.70 -5.32 7.55
N ASN A 156 -17.93 -6.16 6.87
CA ASN A 156 -17.63 -7.52 7.30
C ASN A 156 -16.98 -7.53 8.69
N LEU A 157 -15.98 -6.68 8.86
CA LEU A 157 -15.28 -6.55 10.14
C LEU A 157 -16.22 -6.09 11.27
N MET A 158 -16.96 -5.02 11.04
CA MET A 158 -17.76 -4.39 12.09
C MET A 158 -19.01 -5.19 12.45
N SER A 159 -19.59 -5.93 11.50
CA SER A 159 -20.78 -6.74 11.69
C SER A 159 -20.50 -8.21 12.02
N GLY A 160 -19.23 -8.65 11.91
CA GLY A 160 -18.87 -10.06 12.09
C GLY A 160 -19.34 -10.98 10.96
N ASN A 161 -19.74 -10.41 9.82
CA ASN A 161 -20.18 -11.16 8.64
C ASN A 161 -19.04 -11.35 7.63
N GLN A 162 -19.30 -12.18 6.61
CA GLN A 162 -18.37 -12.44 5.51
C GLN A 162 -19.10 -12.33 4.16
N PHE A 163 -19.49 -11.11 3.79
CA PHE A 163 -20.08 -10.86 2.48
C PHE A 163 -19.02 -10.97 1.39
N PRO A 164 -19.28 -11.78 0.34
CA PRO A 164 -18.36 -11.93 -0.77
C PRO A 164 -18.25 -10.65 -1.62
N ALA A 165 -17.23 -10.57 -2.46
CA ALA A 165 -17.23 -9.66 -3.58
C ALA A 165 -18.15 -10.20 -4.67
N TYR A 166 -18.85 -9.30 -5.35
CA TYR A 166 -19.66 -9.59 -6.52
C TYR A 166 -19.04 -8.91 -7.73
N THR A 167 -19.06 -9.57 -8.86
CA THR A 167 -18.69 -8.97 -10.15
C THR A 167 -19.75 -7.95 -10.58
N PHE A 168 -19.39 -7.09 -11.51
CA PHE A 168 -20.33 -6.12 -12.07
C PHE A 168 -21.54 -6.80 -12.72
N ASP A 169 -21.33 -7.88 -13.46
CA ASP A 169 -22.40 -8.64 -14.11
C ASP A 169 -23.33 -9.32 -13.11
N GLU A 170 -22.79 -9.93 -12.05
CA GLU A 170 -23.58 -10.49 -10.96
C GLU A 170 -24.48 -9.44 -10.28
N VAL A 171 -23.94 -8.21 -10.08
CA VAL A 171 -24.72 -7.12 -9.50
C VAL A 171 -25.82 -6.67 -10.46
N LEU A 172 -25.53 -6.55 -11.77
CA LEU A 172 -26.55 -6.17 -12.75
C LEU A 172 -27.70 -7.17 -12.84
N GLU A 173 -27.37 -8.44 -12.84
CA GLU A 173 -28.36 -9.51 -13.00
C GLU A 173 -29.15 -9.81 -11.71
N ASN A 174 -28.48 -9.73 -10.55
CA ASN A 174 -29.00 -10.26 -9.28
C ASN A 174 -29.04 -9.24 -8.15
N HIS A 175 -28.98 -7.92 -8.42
CA HIS A 175 -28.88 -6.89 -7.37
C HIS A 175 -29.98 -6.98 -6.29
N GLN A 176 -31.22 -7.34 -6.66
CA GLN A 176 -32.32 -7.44 -5.71
C GLN A 176 -32.11 -8.59 -4.71
N GLU A 177 -31.68 -9.76 -5.18
CA GLU A 177 -31.43 -10.92 -4.34
C GLU A 177 -30.19 -10.70 -3.46
N ILE A 178 -29.14 -10.09 -4.02
CA ILE A 178 -27.94 -9.69 -3.26
C ILE A 178 -28.31 -8.70 -2.16
N ALA A 179 -29.10 -7.67 -2.48
CA ALA A 179 -29.55 -6.68 -1.50
C ALA A 179 -30.42 -7.30 -0.40
N LYS A 180 -31.40 -8.16 -0.76
CA LYS A 180 -32.21 -8.88 0.23
C LYS A 180 -31.34 -9.72 1.16
N ARG A 181 -30.39 -10.48 0.62
CA ARG A 181 -29.50 -11.33 1.42
C ARG A 181 -28.65 -10.51 2.40
N ILE A 182 -28.08 -9.39 1.98
CA ILE A 182 -27.29 -8.53 2.85
C ILE A 182 -28.19 -7.85 3.89
N CYS A 183 -29.30 -7.25 3.46
CA CYS A 183 -30.19 -6.48 4.34
C CYS A 183 -30.99 -7.36 5.33
N SER A 184 -31.11 -8.67 5.07
CA SER A 184 -31.72 -9.60 6.03
C SER A 184 -30.84 -9.85 7.27
N VAL A 185 -29.52 -9.63 7.14
CA VAL A 185 -28.54 -9.91 8.19
C VAL A 185 -28.02 -8.64 8.86
N VAL A 186 -27.85 -7.57 8.08
CA VAL A 186 -27.29 -6.30 8.56
C VAL A 186 -27.97 -5.11 7.89
N ARG A 187 -27.93 -3.96 8.54
CA ARG A 187 -28.33 -2.67 7.94
C ARG A 187 -27.09 -1.91 7.48
N PRO A 188 -26.64 -2.04 6.21
CA PRO A 188 -25.35 -1.48 5.77
C PRO A 188 -25.23 0.03 6.01
N MET A 189 -26.31 0.78 5.76
CA MET A 189 -26.32 2.24 5.93
C MET A 189 -26.08 2.71 7.36
N ALA A 190 -26.35 1.86 8.37
CA ALA A 190 -26.04 2.19 9.76
C ALA A 190 -24.52 2.24 10.04
N TYR A 191 -23.72 1.56 9.21
CA TYR A 191 -22.25 1.55 9.31
C TYR A 191 -21.59 2.54 8.34
N PHE A 192 -22.33 3.06 7.37
CA PHE A 192 -21.74 3.84 6.28
C PHE A 192 -21.16 5.17 6.76
N GLN A 193 -21.80 5.84 7.71
CA GLN A 193 -21.28 7.09 8.26
C GLN A 193 -19.98 6.89 9.02
N ASP A 194 -19.87 5.84 9.81
CA ASP A 194 -18.64 5.46 10.51
C ASP A 194 -17.53 5.11 9.53
N TYR A 195 -17.86 4.40 8.46
CA TYR A 195 -16.92 4.13 7.38
C TYR A 195 -16.38 5.41 6.74
N LEU A 196 -17.23 6.37 6.40
CA LEU A 196 -16.80 7.66 5.85
C LEU A 196 -15.93 8.45 6.83
N HIS A 197 -16.20 8.34 8.13
CA HIS A 197 -15.44 9.03 9.16
C HIS A 197 -14.04 8.42 9.37
N HIS A 198 -13.95 7.09 9.52
CA HIS A 198 -12.70 6.42 9.90
C HIS A 198 -12.42 5.07 9.24
N GLY A 199 -13.40 4.47 8.56
CA GLY A 199 -13.33 3.08 8.09
C GLY A 199 -12.35 2.81 6.95
N PHE A 200 -11.89 3.84 6.24
CA PHE A 200 -10.96 3.65 5.11
C PHE A 200 -9.57 3.21 5.55
N TYR A 201 -9.04 3.78 6.65
CA TYR A 201 -7.67 3.49 7.10
C TYR A 201 -7.65 2.41 8.19
N PRO A 202 -6.97 1.25 7.96
CA PRO A 202 -6.89 0.16 8.94
C PRO A 202 -6.41 0.54 10.33
N PHE A 203 -5.65 1.62 10.48
CA PHE A 203 -5.15 2.05 11.79
C PHE A 203 -6.24 2.53 12.76
N PHE A 204 -7.50 2.64 12.33
CA PHE A 204 -8.61 2.86 13.29
C PHE A 204 -8.75 1.70 14.27
N LEU A 205 -8.30 0.50 13.89
CA LEU A 205 -8.28 -0.70 14.74
C LEU A 205 -7.36 -0.56 15.96
N GLU A 206 -6.40 0.36 15.91
CA GLU A 206 -5.46 0.60 17.02
C GLU A 206 -6.13 1.27 18.23
N LYS A 207 -7.42 1.68 18.12
CA LYS A 207 -8.21 2.35 19.17
C LYS A 207 -7.53 3.59 19.76
N ARG A 208 -6.71 4.27 18.97
CA ARG A 208 -6.06 5.55 19.28
C ARG A 208 -6.86 6.70 18.68
N ASN A 209 -6.46 7.94 18.99
CA ASN A 209 -7.06 9.12 18.37
C ASN A 209 -6.90 9.07 16.84
N PHE A 210 -7.98 8.69 16.14
CA PHE A 210 -7.97 8.50 14.69
C PHE A 210 -7.63 9.79 13.95
N SER A 211 -8.23 10.92 14.33
CA SER A 211 -8.01 12.21 13.66
C SER A 211 -6.56 12.67 13.77
N GLU A 212 -5.93 12.48 14.92
CA GLU A 212 -4.52 12.79 15.13
C GLU A 212 -3.62 11.88 14.30
N ASN A 213 -3.90 10.57 14.27
CA ASN A 213 -3.17 9.61 13.47
C ASN A 213 -3.33 9.89 11.96
N LEU A 214 -4.53 10.30 11.54
CA LEU A 214 -4.79 10.69 10.15
C LEU A 214 -3.96 11.93 9.77
N LEU A 215 -4.00 12.98 10.59
CA LEU A 215 -3.23 14.21 10.36
C LEU A 215 -1.73 13.91 10.29
N LYS A 216 -1.22 13.11 11.23
CA LYS A 216 0.18 12.66 11.23
C LYS A 216 0.53 11.87 9.96
N THR A 217 -0.33 10.97 9.54
CA THR A 217 -0.16 10.18 8.31
C THR A 217 -0.12 11.09 7.08
N MET A 218 -1.06 12.04 6.96
CA MET A 218 -1.09 13.01 5.87
C MET A 218 0.17 13.88 5.82
N ASN A 219 0.62 14.39 6.97
CA ASN A 219 1.86 15.16 7.03
C ASN A 219 3.06 14.32 6.57
N MET A 220 3.17 13.07 7.02
CA MET A 220 4.24 12.17 6.58
C MET A 220 4.16 11.84 5.09
N MET A 221 2.96 11.70 4.51
CA MET A 221 2.80 11.51 3.07
C MET A 221 3.31 12.73 2.28
N LEU A 222 2.98 13.94 2.72
CA LEU A 222 3.45 15.16 2.04
C LEU A 222 4.96 15.36 2.23
N GLU A 223 5.46 15.29 3.47
CA GLU A 223 6.85 15.61 3.82
C GLU A 223 7.85 14.54 3.40
N VAL A 224 7.47 13.27 3.49
CA VAL A 224 8.37 12.16 3.20
C VAL A 224 8.09 11.57 1.82
N ASP A 225 6.84 11.17 1.55
CA ASP A 225 6.57 10.41 0.33
C ASP A 225 6.57 11.34 -0.90
N VAL A 226 5.86 12.49 -0.85
CA VAL A 226 5.77 13.41 -1.99
C VAL A 226 7.08 14.19 -2.18
N LEU A 227 7.59 14.86 -1.14
CA LEU A 227 8.78 15.71 -1.30
C LEU A 227 10.01 14.87 -1.66
N TYR A 228 10.24 13.75 -0.95
CA TYR A 228 11.42 12.92 -1.16
C TYR A 228 11.39 12.19 -2.50
N ILE A 229 10.28 11.52 -2.83
CA ILE A 229 10.19 10.71 -4.06
C ILE A 229 10.16 11.60 -5.31
N LYS A 230 9.49 12.76 -5.25
CA LYS A 230 9.40 13.70 -6.38
C LYS A 230 10.52 14.76 -6.37
N GLN A 231 11.43 14.71 -5.40
CA GLN A 231 12.54 15.66 -5.25
C GLN A 231 12.06 17.12 -5.27
N ILE A 232 10.99 17.41 -4.55
CA ILE A 232 10.41 18.74 -4.45
C ILE A 232 11.04 19.46 -3.25
N GLU A 233 11.38 20.75 -3.43
CA GLU A 233 11.92 21.57 -2.35
C GLU A 233 10.90 21.74 -1.21
N GLN A 234 11.38 21.73 0.02
CA GLN A 234 10.56 21.88 1.23
C GLN A 234 9.78 23.20 1.26
N SER A 235 10.28 24.24 0.57
CA SER A 235 9.61 25.54 0.41
C SER A 235 8.22 25.46 -0.22
N TYR A 236 7.93 24.39 -0.97
CA TYR A 236 6.62 24.20 -1.61
C TYR A 236 5.59 23.49 -0.71
N LEU A 237 6.00 22.93 0.41
CA LEU A 237 5.12 22.19 1.33
C LEU A 237 3.90 23.00 1.81
N PRO A 238 4.01 24.30 2.21
CA PRO A 238 2.85 25.10 2.58
C PRO A 238 1.81 25.21 1.46
N LYS A 239 2.25 25.33 0.20
CA LYS A 239 1.35 25.41 -0.96
C LYS A 239 0.65 24.09 -1.23
N LEU A 240 1.35 22.95 -1.09
CA LEU A 240 0.76 21.62 -1.18
C LEU A 240 -0.31 21.38 -0.10
N ARG A 241 -0.03 21.77 1.14
CA ARG A 241 -0.99 21.70 2.25
C ARG A 241 -2.22 22.56 2.00
N LYS A 242 -2.03 23.80 1.54
CA LYS A 242 -3.12 24.72 1.20
C LYS A 242 -3.98 24.16 0.07
N LEU A 243 -3.35 23.59 -0.98
CA LEU A 243 -4.07 22.94 -2.08
C LEU A 243 -4.91 21.76 -1.57
N LEU A 244 -4.32 20.87 -0.77
CA LEU A 244 -5.03 19.73 -0.21
C LEU A 244 -6.22 20.16 0.65
N TYR A 245 -6.05 21.19 1.48
CA TYR A 245 -7.13 21.76 2.28
C TYR A 245 -8.27 22.30 1.41
N LEU A 246 -7.96 23.08 0.37
CA LEU A 246 -8.96 23.63 -0.54
C LEU A 246 -9.74 22.52 -1.26
N LEU A 247 -9.05 21.48 -1.72
CA LEU A 247 -9.71 20.33 -2.35
C LEU A 247 -10.59 19.56 -1.37
N ALA A 248 -10.14 19.34 -0.15
CA ALA A 248 -10.87 18.60 0.87
C ALA A 248 -12.11 19.34 1.40
N THR A 249 -12.09 20.68 1.40
CA THR A 249 -13.21 21.50 1.87
C THR A 249 -14.17 21.90 0.75
N SER A 250 -13.84 21.64 -0.49
CA SER A 250 -14.71 21.90 -1.64
C SER A 250 -15.81 20.83 -1.75
N ALA A 251 -17.00 21.21 -2.21
CA ALA A 251 -17.99 20.25 -2.65
C ALA A 251 -17.42 19.42 -3.82
N PRO A 252 -17.86 18.15 -3.99
CA PRO A 252 -17.40 17.32 -5.11
C PRO A 252 -17.57 18.03 -6.45
N CYS A 253 -16.45 18.34 -7.10
CA CYS A 253 -16.43 19.07 -8.37
C CYS A 253 -15.16 18.76 -9.17
N THR A 254 -15.15 19.10 -10.44
CA THR A 254 -13.92 19.13 -11.22
C THR A 254 -13.06 20.31 -10.76
N PRO A 255 -11.80 20.11 -10.33
CA PRO A 255 -10.94 21.18 -9.82
C PRO A 255 -10.72 22.29 -10.86
N ASN A 256 -11.03 23.52 -10.52
CA ASN A 256 -10.71 24.67 -11.36
C ASN A 256 -9.26 25.10 -11.16
N VAL A 257 -8.36 24.62 -12.01
CA VAL A 257 -6.92 24.87 -11.93
C VAL A 257 -6.59 26.37 -11.95
N SER A 258 -7.36 27.19 -12.68
CA SER A 258 -7.14 28.63 -12.75
C SER A 258 -7.46 29.33 -11.44
N GLN A 259 -8.54 28.93 -10.78
CA GLN A 259 -8.90 29.45 -9.47
C GLN A 259 -7.90 29.00 -8.42
N LEU A 260 -7.60 27.68 -8.37
CA LEU A 260 -6.61 27.11 -7.43
C LEU A 260 -5.24 27.78 -7.57
N SER A 261 -4.80 28.10 -8.80
CA SER A 261 -3.51 28.77 -9.02
C SER A 261 -3.44 30.17 -8.38
N LYS A 262 -4.56 30.93 -8.38
CA LYS A 262 -4.67 32.20 -7.68
C LYS A 262 -4.68 32.00 -6.17
N ASP A 263 -5.48 31.03 -5.69
CA ASP A 263 -5.68 30.80 -4.25
C ASP A 263 -4.39 30.37 -3.54
N ILE A 264 -3.53 29.57 -4.21
CA ILE A 264 -2.25 29.12 -3.66
C ILE A 264 -1.04 29.93 -4.18
N GLU A 265 -1.27 31.01 -4.92
CA GLU A 265 -0.25 31.95 -5.41
C GLU A 265 0.87 31.23 -6.19
N THR A 266 0.49 30.48 -7.24
CA THR A 266 1.43 29.73 -8.07
C THR A 266 0.95 29.61 -9.51
N SER A 267 1.77 29.05 -10.40
CA SER A 267 1.39 28.86 -11.80
C SER A 267 0.38 27.72 -11.96
N ARG A 268 -0.42 27.75 -13.03
CA ARG A 268 -1.33 26.66 -13.41
C ARG A 268 -0.60 25.34 -13.62
N ALA A 269 0.58 25.39 -14.23
CA ALA A 269 1.42 24.20 -14.46
C ALA A 269 1.84 23.58 -13.13
N THR A 270 2.21 24.40 -12.15
CA THR A 270 2.55 23.91 -10.80
C THR A 270 1.34 23.27 -10.11
N VAL A 271 0.14 23.87 -10.21
CA VAL A 271 -1.08 23.27 -9.65
C VAL A 271 -1.37 21.91 -10.28
N MET A 272 -1.27 21.79 -11.60
CA MET A 272 -1.46 20.51 -12.31
C MET A 272 -0.47 19.45 -11.82
N ASN A 273 0.79 19.84 -11.64
CA ASN A 273 1.80 18.91 -11.09
C ASN A 273 1.46 18.51 -9.65
N TYR A 274 1.02 19.43 -8.81
CA TYR A 274 0.63 19.13 -7.43
C TYR A 274 -0.59 18.20 -7.37
N ILE A 275 -1.62 18.45 -8.18
CA ILE A 275 -2.77 17.55 -8.29
C ILE A 275 -2.30 16.14 -8.69
N LYS A 276 -1.42 16.05 -9.70
CA LYS A 276 -0.83 14.78 -10.14
C LYS A 276 -0.10 14.06 -9.01
N TYR A 277 0.69 14.78 -8.19
CA TYR A 277 1.40 14.19 -7.05
C TYR A 277 0.47 13.71 -5.93
N LEU A 278 -0.69 14.35 -5.77
CA LEU A 278 -1.70 13.96 -4.79
C LEU A 278 -2.61 12.81 -5.28
N THR A 279 -2.68 12.58 -6.59
CA THR A 279 -3.51 11.54 -7.22
C THR A 279 -2.75 10.21 -7.38
N ASP A 280 -1.44 10.29 -7.61
CA ASP A 280 -0.55 9.12 -7.71
C ASP A 280 -0.42 8.43 -6.35
#